data_032c80c2e8cc20302dc61ec773079792
#
_entry.id   032c80c2e8cc20302dc61ec773079792
#
_cell.length_a   1.000
_cell.length_b   1.000
_cell.length_c   1.000
_cell.angle_alpha   90.00
_cell.angle_beta   90.00
_cell.angle_gamma   90.00
#
_symmetry.space_group_name_H-M   'P 1'
#
loop_
_entity.id
_entity.type
_entity.pdbx_description
1 polymer ?
#
loop_
_entity_poly.entity_id
_entity_poly.type
_entity_poly.pdbx_seq_one_letter_code
_entity_poly.pdbx_strand_id
1 'polypeptide(L)'
;SFFRNFVAVFFALIALKKSHTPVHIPKGQLKNLLMRSICGTLGILCNYYAIDHLMLADASILNKLSPFFAILFSFLLLKEKIHPFAASCVCIAFIGSLFVIKPGFASVTALPAFIGLLGGMGAGIAYTYVRILGTNGVKGPFIVLFFSAFSCIVTLPYLIFDFHPMTLAQ
;
A
#
# COMPACT_ATOMS: atom_id res chain seq x y z
N SER A 1 8.11 10.04 1.83
CA SER A 1 6.97 9.57 1.02
C SER A 1 6.90 10.26 -0.34
N PHE A 2 7.00 11.58 -0.42
CA PHE A 2 6.90 12.37 -1.66
C PHE A 2 7.95 11.95 -2.72
N PHE A 3 9.24 11.93 -2.38
CA PHE A 3 10.30 11.56 -3.32
C PHE A 3 10.12 10.16 -3.91
N ARG A 4 9.71 9.19 -3.10
CA ARG A 4 9.43 7.83 -3.59
C ARG A 4 8.32 7.83 -4.64
N ASN A 5 7.23 8.56 -4.39
CA ASN A 5 6.11 8.64 -5.32
C ASN A 5 6.46 9.44 -6.57
N PHE A 6 7.26 10.49 -6.44
CA PHE A 6 7.76 11.27 -7.57
C PHE A 6 8.62 10.42 -8.52
N VAL A 7 9.56 9.66 -7.96
CA VAL A 7 10.38 8.71 -8.73
C VAL A 7 9.49 7.64 -9.38
N ALA A 8 8.49 7.12 -8.67
CA ALA A 8 7.55 6.14 -9.21
C ALA A 8 6.73 6.69 -10.38
N VAL A 9 6.30 7.95 -10.34
CA VAL A 9 5.64 8.63 -11.47
C VAL A 9 6.56 8.67 -12.69
N PHE A 10 7.82 9.07 -12.49
CA PHE A 10 8.79 9.16 -13.57
C PHE A 10 9.02 7.81 -14.26
N PHE A 11 9.26 6.75 -13.48
CA PHE A 11 9.43 5.41 -14.03
C PHE A 11 8.16 4.85 -14.69
N ALA A 12 6.99 5.13 -14.12
CA ALA A 12 5.72 4.71 -14.71
C ALA A 12 5.45 5.40 -16.04
N LEU A 13 5.79 6.69 -16.18
CA LEU A 13 5.71 7.43 -17.45
C LEU A 13 6.65 6.83 -18.51
N ILE A 14 7.89 6.51 -18.15
CA ILE A 14 8.84 5.85 -19.04
C ILE A 14 8.30 4.49 -19.49
N ALA A 15 7.79 3.69 -18.56
CA ALA A 15 7.21 2.37 -18.85
C ALA A 15 6.01 2.45 -19.80
N LEU A 16 5.13 3.43 -19.59
CA LEU A 16 3.99 3.69 -20.48
C LEU A 16 4.45 4.12 -21.89
N LYS A 17 5.42 5.03 -21.95
CA LYS A 17 5.97 5.51 -23.24
C LYS A 17 6.65 4.38 -24.02
N LYS A 18 7.40 3.50 -23.34
CA LYS A 18 8.09 2.36 -23.93
C LYS A 18 7.14 1.27 -24.39
N SER A 19 6.00 1.10 -23.71
CA SER A 19 5.04 0.03 -24.03
C SER A 19 4.12 0.36 -25.22
N HIS A 20 4.23 1.54 -25.84
CA HIS A 20 3.40 2.01 -26.98
C HIS A 20 1.89 1.73 -26.82
N THR A 21 1.41 1.65 -25.61
CA THR A 21 0.03 1.22 -25.35
C THR A 21 -0.88 2.42 -25.17
N PRO A 22 -1.99 2.48 -25.92
CA PRO A 22 -2.99 3.51 -25.70
C PRO A 22 -3.48 3.39 -24.24
N VAL A 23 -3.53 4.54 -23.55
CA VAL A 23 -4.10 4.66 -22.21
C VAL A 23 -5.62 4.48 -22.37
N HIS A 24 -6.06 3.23 -22.49
CA HIS A 24 -7.48 2.92 -22.54
C HIS A 24 -7.95 2.59 -21.11
N ILE A 25 -8.70 3.52 -20.52
CA ILE A 25 -9.40 3.27 -19.27
C ILE A 25 -10.76 2.68 -19.65
N PRO A 26 -11.02 1.39 -19.38
CA PRO A 26 -12.34 0.83 -19.62
C PRO A 26 -13.37 1.65 -18.84
N LYS A 27 -14.49 1.98 -19.48
CA LYS A 27 -15.59 2.74 -18.85
C LYS A 27 -16.01 2.03 -17.57
N GLY A 28 -15.98 2.75 -16.43
CA GLY A 28 -16.33 2.22 -15.10
C GLY A 28 -15.16 1.82 -14.20
N GLN A 29 -13.92 1.72 -14.71
CA GLN A 29 -12.76 1.36 -13.88
C GLN A 29 -12.17 2.54 -13.09
N LEU A 30 -12.59 3.77 -13.38
CA LEU A 30 -12.15 4.97 -12.67
C LEU A 30 -12.46 4.90 -11.18
N LYS A 31 -13.64 4.34 -10.82
CA LYS A 31 -14.02 4.14 -9.42
C LYS A 31 -13.04 3.22 -8.68
N ASN A 32 -12.66 2.12 -9.30
CA ASN A 32 -11.71 1.15 -8.74
C ASN A 32 -10.31 1.76 -8.61
N LEU A 33 -9.87 2.57 -9.58
CA LEU A 33 -8.61 3.34 -9.52
C LEU A 33 -8.61 4.35 -8.38
N LEU A 34 -9.71 5.08 -8.19
CA LEU A 34 -9.85 6.02 -7.08
C LEU A 34 -9.85 5.30 -5.73
N MET A 35 -10.63 4.23 -5.58
CA MET A 35 -10.64 3.43 -4.34
C MET A 35 -9.26 2.86 -4.03
N ARG A 36 -8.55 2.34 -5.06
CA ARG A 36 -7.15 1.89 -4.94
C ARG A 36 -6.25 3.01 -4.41
N SER A 37 -6.39 4.21 -4.96
CA SER A 37 -5.53 5.34 -4.62
C SER A 37 -5.83 5.88 -3.22
N ILE A 38 -7.11 6.03 -2.87
CA ILE A 38 -7.53 6.49 -1.55
C ILE A 38 -7.08 5.50 -0.46
N CYS A 39 -7.46 4.21 -0.59
CA CYS A 39 -7.10 3.19 0.40
C CYS A 39 -5.59 3.01 0.51
N GLY A 40 -4.87 3.06 -0.63
CA GLY A 40 -3.42 2.95 -0.63
C GLY A 40 -2.73 4.13 0.02
N THR A 41 -3.17 5.35 -0.25
CA THR A 41 -2.59 6.57 0.37
C THR A 41 -2.89 6.64 1.86
N LEU A 42 -4.13 6.35 2.27
CA LEU A 42 -4.49 6.26 3.69
C LEU A 42 -3.69 5.17 4.40
N GLY A 43 -3.54 4.00 3.78
CA GLY A 43 -2.72 2.91 4.31
C GLY A 43 -1.27 3.33 4.53
N ILE A 44 -0.68 4.08 3.60
CA ILE A 44 0.67 4.61 3.74
C ILE A 44 0.76 5.63 4.87
N LEU A 45 -0.17 6.57 4.96
CA LEU A 45 -0.17 7.58 6.03
C LEU A 45 -0.32 6.95 7.41
N CYS A 46 -1.25 6.01 7.58
CA CYS A 46 -1.41 5.25 8.83
C CYS A 46 -0.15 4.46 9.19
N ASN A 47 0.52 3.86 8.19
CA ASN A 47 1.76 3.13 8.43
C ASN A 47 2.90 4.06 8.86
N TYR A 48 3.03 5.25 8.25
CA TYR A 48 4.02 6.25 8.71
C TYR A 48 3.73 6.73 10.13
N TYR A 49 2.47 6.99 10.46
CA TYR A 49 2.10 7.34 11.82
C TYR A 49 2.45 6.24 12.83
N ALA A 50 2.21 4.97 12.46
CA ALA A 50 2.60 3.84 13.30
C ALA A 50 4.12 3.73 13.48
N ILE A 51 4.91 3.97 12.44
CA ILE A 51 6.38 3.97 12.50
C ILE A 51 6.92 5.08 13.40
N ASP A 52 6.24 6.23 13.41
CA ASP A 52 6.65 7.39 14.22
C ASP A 52 6.38 7.21 15.72
N HIS A 53 5.34 6.43 16.08
CA HIS A 53 4.88 6.28 17.46
C HIS A 53 5.10 4.88 18.06
N LEU A 54 5.50 3.88 17.27
CA LEU A 54 5.80 2.52 17.70
C LEU A 54 7.26 2.18 17.43
N MET A 55 7.75 1.14 18.09
CA MET A 55 9.02 0.53 17.67
C MET A 55 8.91 0.08 16.22
N LEU A 56 9.96 0.33 15.43
CA LEU A 56 10.02 -0.03 14.00
C LEU A 56 9.69 -1.51 13.74
N ALA A 57 10.04 -2.38 14.69
CA ALA A 57 9.73 -3.80 14.64
C ALA A 57 8.21 -4.04 14.66
N ASP A 58 7.49 -3.42 15.60
CA ASP A 58 6.05 -3.60 15.79
C ASP A 58 5.25 -3.01 14.62
N ALA A 59 5.60 -1.80 14.18
CA ALA A 59 5.01 -1.17 13.01
C ALA A 59 5.22 -2.02 11.73
N SER A 60 6.40 -2.63 11.58
CA SER A 60 6.72 -3.50 10.45
C SER A 60 5.86 -4.77 10.43
N ILE A 61 5.56 -5.36 11.59
CA ILE A 61 4.68 -6.53 11.70
C ILE A 61 3.26 -6.18 11.30
N LEU A 62 2.74 -5.05 11.80
CA LEU A 62 1.39 -4.58 11.45
C LEU A 62 1.25 -4.39 9.93
N ASN A 63 2.26 -3.82 9.29
CA ASN A 63 2.27 -3.66 7.83
C ASN A 63 2.34 -5.01 7.09
N LYS A 64 3.04 -6.02 7.64
CA LYS A 64 3.11 -7.38 7.07
C LYS A 64 1.82 -8.18 7.19
N LEU A 65 0.82 -7.69 7.91
CA LEU A 65 -0.54 -8.23 7.88
C LEU A 65 -1.29 -7.89 6.58
N SER A 66 -0.79 -6.94 5.78
CA SER A 66 -1.47 -6.52 4.54
C SER A 66 -1.74 -7.65 3.54
N PRO A 67 -0.90 -8.69 3.34
CA PRO A 67 -1.24 -9.83 2.47
C PRO A 67 -2.41 -10.66 2.99
N PHE A 68 -2.58 -10.77 4.31
CA PHE A 68 -3.74 -11.45 4.91
C PHE A 68 -5.02 -10.72 4.59
N PHE A 69 -5.01 -9.40 4.80
CA PHE A 69 -6.14 -8.56 4.43
C PHE A 69 -6.41 -8.59 2.93
N ALA A 70 -5.37 -8.64 2.09
CA ALA A 70 -5.55 -8.76 0.64
C ALA A 70 -6.26 -10.07 0.25
N ILE A 71 -5.92 -11.20 0.89
CA ILE A 71 -6.61 -12.47 0.67
C ILE A 71 -8.06 -12.39 1.15
N LEU A 72 -8.28 -11.85 2.36
CA LEU A 72 -9.60 -11.70 2.94
C LEU A 72 -10.51 -10.85 2.06
N PHE A 73 -10.04 -9.68 1.64
CA PHE A 73 -10.81 -8.77 0.79
C PHE A 73 -10.94 -9.28 -0.64
N SER A 74 -9.97 -10.03 -1.15
CA SER A 74 -10.11 -10.71 -2.44
C SER A 74 -11.27 -11.73 -2.40
N PHE A 75 -11.37 -12.50 -1.33
CA PHE A 75 -12.50 -13.41 -1.13
C PHE A 75 -13.84 -12.67 -1.03
N LEU A 76 -13.89 -11.57 -0.25
CA LEU A 76 -15.12 -10.81 -0.03
C LEU A 76 -15.58 -10.04 -1.28
N LEU A 77 -14.65 -9.39 -2.00
CA LEU A 77 -14.97 -8.51 -3.13
C LEU A 77 -15.07 -9.24 -4.47
N LEU A 78 -14.19 -10.22 -4.71
CA LEU A 78 -14.20 -10.97 -5.96
C LEU A 78 -14.97 -12.28 -5.84
N LYS A 79 -15.36 -12.71 -4.62
CA LYS A 79 -15.99 -14.00 -4.34
C LYS A 79 -15.16 -15.18 -4.88
N GLU A 80 -13.86 -15.01 -5.00
CA GLU A 80 -12.95 -16.06 -5.44
C GLU A 80 -12.72 -17.05 -4.30
N LYS A 81 -12.63 -18.34 -4.61
CA LYS A 81 -12.25 -19.35 -3.63
C LYS A 81 -10.81 -19.12 -3.20
N ILE A 82 -10.59 -18.99 -1.89
CA ILE A 82 -9.24 -18.92 -1.34
C ILE A 82 -8.57 -20.28 -1.60
N HIS A 83 -7.46 -20.25 -2.33
CA HIS A 83 -6.66 -21.45 -2.51
C HIS A 83 -5.91 -21.73 -1.20
N PRO A 84 -6.14 -22.89 -0.53
CA PRO A 84 -5.58 -23.15 0.80
C PRO A 84 -4.06 -23.10 0.82
N PHE A 85 -3.42 -23.47 -0.28
CA PHE A 85 -1.96 -23.38 -0.44
C PHE A 85 -1.45 -21.94 -0.36
N ALA A 86 -2.13 -20.99 -1.00
CA ALA A 86 -1.73 -19.58 -0.95
C ALA A 86 -1.91 -19.01 0.47
N ALA A 87 -3.00 -19.36 1.16
CA ALA A 87 -3.22 -18.97 2.55
C ALA A 87 -2.14 -19.53 3.48
N SER A 88 -1.77 -20.80 3.33
CA SER A 88 -0.70 -21.43 4.13
C SER A 88 0.66 -20.76 3.89
N CYS A 89 1.03 -20.45 2.65
CA CYS A 89 2.28 -19.76 2.34
C CYS A 89 2.36 -18.38 3.02
N VAL A 90 1.26 -17.62 3.02
CA VAL A 90 1.20 -16.32 3.69
C VAL A 90 1.30 -16.48 5.21
N CYS A 91 0.64 -17.47 5.81
CA CYS A 91 0.77 -17.76 7.24
C CYS A 91 2.21 -18.12 7.62
N ILE A 92 2.87 -18.98 6.87
CA ILE A 92 4.26 -19.39 7.10
C ILE A 92 5.19 -18.17 6.98
N ALA A 93 5.01 -17.35 5.95
CA ALA A 93 5.80 -16.13 5.76
C ALA A 93 5.61 -15.13 6.91
N PHE A 94 4.38 -15.01 7.45
CA PHE A 94 4.10 -14.17 8.61
C PHE A 94 4.78 -14.69 9.87
N ILE A 95 4.66 -15.98 10.16
CA ILE A 95 5.33 -16.63 11.31
C ILE A 95 6.85 -16.43 11.18
N GLY A 96 7.42 -16.67 10.00
CA GLY A 96 8.85 -16.41 9.75
C GLY A 96 9.23 -14.95 10.02
N SER A 97 8.39 -13.99 9.65
CA SER A 97 8.66 -12.57 9.90
C SER A 97 8.63 -12.23 11.40
N LEU A 98 7.78 -12.88 12.21
CA LEU A 98 7.75 -12.70 13.65
C LEU A 98 9.05 -13.16 14.32
N PHE A 99 9.60 -14.29 13.88
CA PHE A 99 10.89 -14.79 14.40
C PHE A 99 12.06 -13.84 14.13
N VAL A 100 12.06 -13.20 12.95
CA VAL A 100 13.14 -12.27 12.56
C VAL A 100 13.03 -10.94 13.30
N ILE A 101 11.83 -10.40 13.43
CA ILE A 101 11.60 -9.05 13.93
C ILE A 101 11.60 -9.01 15.47
N LYS A 102 11.26 -10.12 16.15
CA LYS A 102 11.21 -10.23 17.62
C LYS A 102 10.46 -9.04 18.26
N PRO A 103 9.14 -8.94 18.10
CA PRO A 103 8.37 -7.81 18.59
C PRO A 103 8.48 -7.65 20.10
N GLY A 104 8.71 -6.42 20.56
CA GLY A 104 8.73 -6.09 21.96
C GLY A 104 7.34 -5.68 22.46
N PHE A 105 6.52 -6.61 22.89
CA PHE A 105 5.15 -6.33 23.36
C PHE A 105 5.05 -5.45 24.62
N ALA A 106 6.17 -5.12 25.27
CA ALA A 106 6.17 -4.43 26.56
C ALA A 106 5.79 -2.94 26.52
N SER A 107 5.77 -2.30 25.34
CA SER A 107 5.54 -0.84 25.19
C SER A 107 4.58 -0.47 24.06
N VAL A 108 3.68 -1.38 23.68
CA VAL A 108 2.73 -1.11 22.57
C VAL A 108 1.61 -0.20 23.08
N THR A 109 1.62 1.06 22.66
CA THR A 109 0.49 1.97 22.87
C THR A 109 -0.66 1.54 21.95
N ALA A 110 -1.85 1.37 22.52
CA ALA A 110 -3.01 0.81 21.84
C ALA A 110 -3.44 1.63 20.60
N LEU A 111 -3.40 2.95 20.67
CA LEU A 111 -3.87 3.82 19.59
C LEU A 111 -2.96 3.77 18.34
N PRO A 112 -1.63 3.93 18.43
CA PRO A 112 -0.76 3.76 17.27
C PRO A 112 -0.79 2.34 16.68
N ALA A 113 -0.95 1.30 17.52
CA ALA A 113 -1.09 -0.07 17.04
C ALA A 113 -2.37 -0.27 16.23
N PHE A 114 -3.49 0.30 16.68
CA PHE A 114 -4.75 0.27 15.95
C PHE A 114 -4.65 1.01 14.62
N ILE A 115 -4.02 2.19 14.59
CA ILE A 115 -3.78 2.95 13.35
C ILE A 115 -2.87 2.17 12.39
N GLY A 116 -1.83 1.51 12.91
CA GLY A 116 -0.95 0.65 12.12
C GLY A 116 -1.70 -0.54 11.50
N LEU A 117 -2.62 -1.14 12.27
CA LEU A 117 -3.48 -2.22 11.77
C LEU A 117 -4.40 -1.71 10.65
N LEU A 118 -5.02 -0.54 10.82
CA LEU A 118 -5.81 0.10 9.77
C LEU A 118 -4.97 0.40 8.52
N GLY A 119 -3.70 0.76 8.71
CA GLY A 119 -2.73 0.91 7.62
C GLY A 119 -2.52 -0.38 6.83
N GLY A 120 -2.34 -1.51 7.54
CA GLY A 120 -2.26 -2.85 6.95
C GLY A 120 -3.53 -3.25 6.20
N MET A 121 -4.70 -2.97 6.78
CA MET A 121 -6.00 -3.17 6.10
C MET A 121 -6.13 -2.33 4.84
N GLY A 122 -5.82 -1.04 4.90
CA GLY A 122 -5.85 -0.14 3.75
C GLY A 122 -4.95 -0.60 2.61
N ALA A 123 -3.75 -1.08 2.94
CA ALA A 123 -2.84 -1.68 1.97
C ALA A 123 -3.42 -2.97 1.38
N GLY A 124 -4.03 -3.85 2.19
CA GLY A 124 -4.68 -5.08 1.74
C GLY A 124 -5.83 -4.81 0.76
N ILE A 125 -6.70 -3.87 1.09
CA ILE A 125 -7.78 -3.41 0.19
C ILE A 125 -7.19 -2.88 -1.11
N ALA A 126 -6.17 -2.05 -1.02
CA ALA A 126 -5.52 -1.47 -2.18
C ALA A 126 -4.92 -2.55 -3.11
N TYR A 127 -4.30 -3.60 -2.58
CA TYR A 127 -3.80 -4.75 -3.37
C TYR A 127 -4.94 -5.52 -4.05
N THR A 128 -6.06 -5.69 -3.36
CA THR A 128 -7.25 -6.32 -3.96
C THR A 128 -7.77 -5.52 -5.15
N TYR A 129 -7.84 -4.19 -5.05
CA TYR A 129 -8.22 -3.35 -6.19
C TYR A 129 -7.21 -3.38 -7.33
N VAL A 130 -5.90 -3.51 -7.05
CA VAL A 130 -4.89 -3.74 -8.10
C VAL A 130 -5.19 -5.02 -8.86
N ARG A 131 -5.56 -6.09 -8.15
CA ARG A 131 -5.95 -7.37 -8.77
C ARG A 131 -7.21 -7.21 -9.63
N ILE A 132 -8.25 -6.56 -9.11
CA ILE A 132 -9.50 -6.28 -9.86
C ILE A 132 -9.19 -5.48 -11.14
N LEU A 133 -8.36 -4.45 -11.04
CA LEU A 133 -7.98 -3.64 -12.20
C LEU A 133 -7.17 -4.44 -13.21
N GLY A 134 -6.26 -5.31 -12.75
CA GLY A 134 -5.48 -6.20 -13.60
C GLY A 134 -6.34 -7.22 -14.35
N THR A 135 -7.31 -7.85 -13.68
CA THR A 135 -8.26 -8.79 -14.31
C THR A 135 -9.17 -8.10 -15.32
N ASN A 136 -9.47 -6.81 -15.12
CA ASN A 136 -10.25 -6.00 -16.04
C ASN A 136 -9.42 -5.37 -17.19
N GLY A 137 -8.16 -5.82 -17.35
CA GLY A 137 -7.30 -5.41 -18.46
C GLY A 137 -6.60 -4.05 -18.29
N VAL A 138 -6.66 -3.44 -17.09
CA VAL A 138 -5.92 -2.21 -16.81
C VAL A 138 -4.45 -2.55 -16.58
N LYS A 139 -3.55 -1.93 -17.34
CA LYS A 139 -2.12 -2.22 -17.27
C LYS A 139 -1.49 -1.73 -15.97
N GLY A 140 -0.61 -2.56 -15.40
CA GLY A 140 0.09 -2.28 -14.14
C GLY A 140 0.78 -0.91 -14.09
N PRO A 141 1.58 -0.50 -15.10
CA PRO A 141 2.22 0.82 -15.13
C PRO A 141 1.23 1.99 -15.02
N PHE A 142 0.04 1.85 -15.60
CA PHE A 142 -1.01 2.87 -15.51
C PHE A 142 -1.59 2.97 -14.09
N ILE A 143 -1.82 1.82 -13.43
CA ILE A 143 -2.29 1.78 -12.04
C ILE A 143 -1.28 2.46 -11.12
N VAL A 144 0.01 2.17 -11.32
CA VAL A 144 1.11 2.79 -10.54
C VAL A 144 1.17 4.29 -10.78
N LEU A 145 1.10 4.72 -12.05
CA LEU A 145 1.12 6.15 -12.40
C LEU A 145 -0.03 6.91 -11.74
N PHE A 146 -1.25 6.40 -11.86
CA PHE A 146 -2.43 7.04 -11.29
C PHE A 146 -2.33 7.15 -9.76
N PHE A 147 -1.94 6.05 -9.10
CA PHE A 147 -1.73 6.02 -7.66
C PHE A 147 -0.64 6.99 -7.19
N SER A 148 0.52 6.98 -7.87
CA SER A 148 1.64 7.82 -7.49
C SER A 148 1.34 9.31 -7.71
N ALA A 149 0.65 9.65 -8.81
CA ALA A 149 0.19 11.03 -9.07
C ALA A 149 -0.81 11.48 -8.00
N PHE A 150 -1.80 10.65 -7.68
CA PHE A 150 -2.78 10.92 -6.62
C PHE A 150 -2.09 11.10 -5.26
N SER A 151 -1.19 10.20 -4.91
CA SER A 151 -0.43 10.28 -3.66
C SER A 151 0.47 11.53 -3.60
N CYS A 152 1.09 11.94 -4.70
CA CYS A 152 1.85 13.20 -4.76
C CYS A 152 0.93 14.40 -4.51
N ILE A 153 -0.24 14.46 -5.13
CA ILE A 153 -1.20 15.55 -4.92
C ILE A 153 -1.65 15.64 -3.46
N VAL A 154 -1.92 14.50 -2.82
CA VAL A 154 -2.36 14.45 -1.43
C VAL A 154 -1.24 14.80 -0.45
N THR A 155 0.00 14.40 -0.75
CA THR A 155 1.15 14.67 0.14
C THR A 155 1.79 16.04 -0.10
N LEU A 156 1.52 16.70 -1.23
CA LEU A 156 2.08 17.98 -1.57
C LEU A 156 1.69 19.11 -0.58
N PRO A 157 0.43 19.27 -0.16
CA PRO A 157 0.06 20.26 0.85
C PRO A 157 0.81 20.04 2.18
N TYR A 158 0.91 18.78 2.61
CA TYR A 158 1.64 18.43 3.84
C TYR A 158 3.14 18.81 3.73
N LEU A 159 3.74 18.59 2.57
CA LEU A 159 5.13 18.98 2.33
C LEU A 159 5.34 20.50 2.38
N ILE A 160 4.35 21.28 1.92
CA ILE A 160 4.45 22.76 1.91
C ILE A 160 4.28 23.34 3.31
N PHE A 161 3.37 22.76 4.13
CA PHE A 161 3.05 23.25 5.46
C PHE A 161 4.04 22.79 6.54
N ASP A 162 4.67 21.63 6.37
CA ASP A 162 5.54 21.01 7.38
C ASP A 162 6.90 20.58 6.77
N PHE A 163 7.53 21.52 6.06
CA PHE A 163 8.84 21.28 5.46
C PHE A 163 9.94 21.36 6.51
N HIS A 164 10.37 20.22 7.03
CA HIS A 164 11.60 20.10 7.80
C HIS A 164 12.76 19.82 6.85
N PRO A 165 13.74 20.76 6.70
CA PRO A 165 14.90 20.52 5.87
C PRO A 165 15.69 19.32 6.41
N MET A 166 15.81 18.28 5.60
CA MET A 166 16.68 17.14 5.91
C MET A 166 18.13 17.64 5.91
N THR A 167 18.81 17.50 7.03
CA THR A 167 20.27 17.69 7.10
C THR A 167 20.96 16.53 6.42
N LEU A 168 22.08 16.83 5.72
CA LEU A 168 22.90 15.83 4.97
C LEU A 168 23.40 14.64 5.81
N ALA A 169 23.15 14.62 7.13
CA ALA A 169 23.54 13.58 8.06
C ALA A 169 22.40 12.61 8.44
N GLN A 170 21.20 12.78 7.88
CA GLN A 170 20.05 11.89 7.99
C GLN A 170 19.79 11.18 6.66
#